data_19213e72f122d0750049adab0177d5f8
#
_entry.id   19213e72f122d0750049adab0177d5f8
#
_cell.length_a   1.000
_cell.length_b   1.000
_cell.length_c   1.000
_cell.angle_alpha   90.00
_cell.angle_beta   90.00
_cell.angle_gamma   90.00
#
_symmetry.space_group_name_H-M   'P 1'
#
loop_
_entity.id
_entity.type
_entity.pdbx_description
1 polymer ?
#
loop_
_entity_poly.entity_id
_entity_poly.type
_entity_poly.pdbx_seq_one_letter_code
_entity_poly.pdbx_strand_id
1 'polypeptide(L)'
;MDFNKIKEAAQGYQKDMTAFLRAIVRNPGESCDEKAHIDTIAAEMKKLDFDEVIIDPQGNVIGYMGTGEKIIAYDAHIDTVGIGNIDNWTFDPYEGYENETEIGGRGVSDQCGGLVSAVYGARIMKDLDLIPEGCKIMVVGTVQEEDCDGLCWQYIINEDKIRPEFVVSTEPTDGGIYRGQRGRMEIRIDVKGVSCHGSAPERGDNAI
;
A
#
# COMPACT_ATOMS: atom_id res chain seq x y z
N MET A 1 -9.37 -18.52 -21.05
CA MET A 1 -8.77 -17.19 -20.76
C MET A 1 -7.62 -16.96 -21.73
N ASP A 2 -7.57 -15.81 -22.38
CA ASP A 2 -6.52 -15.47 -23.36
C ASP A 2 -5.51 -14.51 -22.70
N PHE A 3 -4.39 -15.07 -22.25
CA PHE A 3 -3.34 -14.32 -21.56
C PHE A 3 -2.63 -13.30 -22.47
N ASN A 4 -2.64 -13.48 -23.80
CA ASN A 4 -2.05 -12.50 -24.71
C ASN A 4 -2.87 -11.21 -24.72
N LYS A 5 -4.20 -11.31 -24.72
CA LYS A 5 -5.07 -10.13 -24.63
C LYS A 5 -4.88 -9.36 -23.31
N ILE A 6 -4.71 -10.08 -22.21
CA ILE A 6 -4.43 -9.46 -20.91
C ILE A 6 -3.09 -8.70 -20.96
N LYS A 7 -2.06 -9.33 -21.51
CA LYS A 7 -0.74 -8.71 -21.68
C LYS A 7 -0.79 -7.46 -22.58
N GLU A 8 -1.49 -7.55 -23.70
CA GLU A 8 -1.67 -6.41 -24.63
C GLU A 8 -2.40 -5.26 -23.94
N ALA A 9 -3.47 -5.54 -23.19
CA ALA A 9 -4.19 -4.54 -22.40
C ALA A 9 -3.29 -3.88 -21.35
N ALA A 10 -2.51 -4.68 -20.61
CA ALA A 10 -1.55 -4.17 -19.63
C ALA A 10 -0.48 -3.28 -20.27
N GLN A 11 0.04 -3.67 -21.43
CA GLN A 11 0.98 -2.84 -22.20
C GLN A 11 0.34 -1.52 -22.65
N GLY A 12 -0.96 -1.55 -23.00
CA GLY A 12 -1.71 -0.33 -23.33
C GLY A 12 -1.79 0.67 -22.19
N TYR A 13 -1.86 0.20 -20.95
CA TYR A 13 -1.90 1.03 -19.75
C TYR A 13 -0.54 1.39 -19.16
N GLN A 14 0.58 0.89 -19.71
CA GLN A 14 1.91 1.06 -19.12
C GLN A 14 2.24 2.52 -18.75
N LYS A 15 1.96 3.47 -19.65
CA LYS A 15 2.25 4.89 -19.39
C LYS A 15 1.41 5.47 -18.24
N ASP A 16 0.13 5.10 -18.19
CA ASP A 16 -0.77 5.56 -17.13
C ASP A 16 -0.38 4.93 -15.79
N MET A 17 -0.07 3.64 -15.76
CA MET A 17 0.44 2.95 -14.57
C MET A 17 1.72 3.60 -14.04
N THR A 18 2.68 3.88 -14.93
CA THR A 18 3.92 4.58 -14.57
C THR A 18 3.64 5.97 -14.00
N ALA A 19 2.80 6.75 -14.68
CA ALA A 19 2.44 8.09 -14.22
C ALA A 19 1.73 8.07 -12.86
N PHE A 20 0.84 7.11 -12.63
CA PHE A 20 0.15 6.93 -11.36
C PHE A 20 1.11 6.55 -10.23
N LEU A 21 2.00 5.57 -10.44
CA LEU A 21 3.01 5.19 -9.44
C LEU A 21 3.92 6.38 -9.10
N ARG A 22 4.36 7.13 -10.11
CA ARG A 22 5.17 8.34 -9.93
C ARG A 22 4.42 9.43 -9.14
N ALA A 23 3.12 9.56 -9.37
CA ALA A 23 2.29 10.53 -8.64
C ALA A 23 2.17 10.17 -7.15
N ILE A 24 2.09 8.89 -6.81
CA ILE A 24 2.09 8.44 -5.41
C ILE A 24 3.46 8.71 -4.77
N VAL A 25 4.54 8.25 -5.38
CA VAL A 25 5.92 8.34 -4.84
C VAL A 25 6.34 9.79 -4.53
N ARG A 26 5.88 10.76 -5.31
CA ARG A 26 6.19 12.18 -5.11
C ARG A 26 5.58 12.79 -3.85
N ASN A 27 4.67 12.10 -3.24
CA ASN A 27 4.08 12.51 -1.98
C ASN A 27 4.66 11.65 -0.85
N PRO A 28 5.28 12.21 0.20
CA PRO A 28 5.56 11.46 1.40
C PRO A 28 4.27 10.88 1.98
N GLY A 29 4.32 9.64 2.47
CA GLY A 29 3.16 8.95 3.02
C GLY A 29 3.61 7.96 4.08
N GLU A 30 4.28 8.44 5.14
CA GLU A 30 4.60 7.60 6.29
C GLU A 30 3.30 7.23 7.04
N SER A 31 3.36 6.16 7.83
CA SER A 31 2.20 5.71 8.63
C SER A 31 1.61 6.87 9.44
N CYS A 32 0.30 7.01 9.42
CA CYS A 32 -0.48 8.11 10.00
C CYS A 32 -0.40 9.46 9.25
N ASP A 33 0.27 9.53 8.10
CA ASP A 33 0.34 10.73 7.23
C ASP A 33 0.11 10.39 5.74
N GLU A 34 -0.82 9.47 5.47
CA GLU A 34 -1.08 8.93 4.12
C GLU A 34 -2.07 9.76 3.29
N LYS A 35 -2.55 10.89 3.80
CA LYS A 35 -3.65 11.64 3.13
C LYS A 35 -3.39 11.95 1.65
N ALA A 36 -2.18 12.31 1.28
CA ALA A 36 -1.84 12.61 -0.11
C ALA A 36 -1.91 11.37 -1.00
N HIS A 37 -1.50 10.19 -0.48
CA HIS A 37 -1.66 8.90 -1.14
C HIS A 37 -3.15 8.55 -1.31
N ILE A 38 -3.94 8.68 -0.23
CA ILE A 38 -5.38 8.43 -0.23
C ILE A 38 -6.08 9.23 -1.34
N ASP A 39 -5.83 10.54 -1.38
CA ASP A 39 -6.45 11.44 -2.36
C ASP A 39 -6.04 11.06 -3.80
N THR A 40 -4.76 10.77 -4.01
CA THR A 40 -4.21 10.39 -5.33
C THR A 40 -4.81 9.07 -5.82
N ILE A 41 -4.89 8.06 -4.95
CA ILE A 41 -5.41 6.74 -5.29
C ILE A 41 -6.91 6.80 -5.57
N ALA A 42 -7.67 7.49 -4.71
CA ALA A 42 -9.12 7.66 -4.92
C ALA A 42 -9.43 8.41 -6.22
N ALA A 43 -8.61 9.40 -6.58
CA ALA A 43 -8.77 10.13 -7.83
C ALA A 43 -8.50 9.23 -9.05
N GLU A 44 -7.46 8.40 -9.01
CA GLU A 44 -7.13 7.49 -10.12
C GLU A 44 -8.19 6.39 -10.27
N MET A 45 -8.67 5.79 -9.17
CA MET A 45 -9.76 4.82 -9.22
C MET A 45 -11.03 5.42 -9.86
N LYS A 46 -11.39 6.66 -9.53
CA LYS A 46 -12.52 7.38 -10.14
C LYS A 46 -12.29 7.64 -11.64
N LYS A 47 -11.08 8.06 -12.03
CA LYS A 47 -10.69 8.26 -13.44
C LYS A 47 -10.80 6.95 -14.25
N LEU A 48 -10.53 5.81 -13.63
CA LEU A 48 -10.61 4.49 -14.22
C LEU A 48 -12.03 3.88 -14.17
N ASP A 49 -13.06 4.65 -13.85
CA ASP A 49 -14.47 4.23 -13.78
C ASP A 49 -14.70 3.02 -12.87
N PHE A 50 -14.09 3.03 -11.68
CA PHE A 50 -14.50 2.12 -10.62
C PHE A 50 -15.97 2.37 -10.28
N ASP A 51 -16.73 1.31 -10.11
CA ASP A 51 -18.18 1.41 -9.89
C ASP A 51 -18.51 2.06 -8.54
N GLU A 52 -17.62 1.92 -7.56
CA GLU A 52 -17.68 2.58 -6.26
C GLU A 52 -16.28 2.84 -5.73
N VAL A 53 -16.05 4.00 -5.10
CA VAL A 53 -14.79 4.36 -4.42
C VAL A 53 -15.14 4.99 -3.08
N ILE A 54 -14.72 4.33 -2.01
CA ILE A 54 -14.97 4.71 -0.62
C ILE A 54 -13.63 5.03 0.05
N ILE A 55 -13.63 6.02 0.93
CA ILE A 55 -12.58 6.21 1.92
C ILE A 55 -13.24 5.98 3.27
N ASP A 56 -12.81 4.93 3.98
CA ASP A 56 -13.38 4.61 5.28
C ASP A 56 -12.90 5.59 6.37
N PRO A 57 -13.49 5.58 7.57
CA PRO A 57 -13.08 6.48 8.64
C PRO A 57 -11.64 6.28 9.15
N GLN A 58 -11.02 5.11 8.91
CA GLN A 58 -9.62 4.87 9.24
C GLN A 58 -8.69 5.45 8.18
N GLY A 59 -9.16 5.63 6.93
CA GLY A 59 -8.41 6.16 5.81
C GLY A 59 -8.13 5.14 4.69
N ASN A 60 -8.58 3.89 4.84
CA ASN A 60 -8.44 2.90 3.77
C ASN A 60 -9.20 3.35 2.53
N VAL A 61 -8.58 3.22 1.36
CA VAL A 61 -9.20 3.53 0.06
C VAL A 61 -9.70 2.23 -0.55
N ILE A 62 -11.01 2.11 -0.69
CA ILE A 62 -11.68 0.89 -1.17
C ILE A 62 -12.36 1.19 -2.49
N GLY A 63 -11.93 0.51 -3.55
CA GLY A 63 -12.55 0.60 -4.88
C GLY A 63 -13.16 -0.72 -5.31
N TYR A 64 -14.34 -0.65 -5.95
CA TYR A 64 -15.02 -1.84 -6.47
C TYR A 64 -15.17 -1.78 -7.98
N MET A 65 -14.99 -2.92 -8.65
CA MET A 65 -15.40 -3.17 -10.03
C MET A 65 -16.26 -4.42 -10.12
N GLY A 66 -17.41 -4.31 -10.80
CA GLY A 66 -18.46 -5.33 -10.85
C GLY A 66 -19.51 -5.15 -9.77
N THR A 67 -20.63 -5.87 -9.94
CA THR A 67 -21.84 -5.67 -9.13
C THR A 67 -22.28 -6.92 -8.37
N GLY A 68 -21.46 -7.98 -8.38
CA GLY A 68 -21.77 -9.22 -7.68
C GLY A 68 -21.69 -9.10 -6.15
N GLU A 69 -22.27 -10.06 -5.46
CA GLU A 69 -22.25 -10.10 -3.99
C GLU A 69 -20.92 -10.64 -3.43
N LYS A 70 -20.26 -11.56 -4.16
CA LYS A 70 -19.01 -12.17 -3.74
C LYS A 70 -17.84 -11.22 -4.00
N ILE A 71 -17.03 -10.98 -2.98
CA ILE A 71 -15.89 -10.07 -3.05
C ILE A 71 -14.59 -10.87 -3.22
N ILE A 72 -13.85 -10.56 -4.28
CA ILE A 72 -12.47 -10.99 -4.47
C ILE A 72 -11.61 -9.75 -4.25
N ALA A 73 -10.76 -9.75 -3.23
CA ALA A 73 -10.00 -8.56 -2.85
C ALA A 73 -8.53 -8.65 -3.24
N TYR A 74 -8.00 -7.53 -3.68
CA TYR A 74 -6.57 -7.25 -3.78
C TYR A 74 -6.23 -6.16 -2.77
N ASP A 75 -5.27 -6.46 -1.94
CA ASP A 75 -4.79 -5.60 -0.86
C ASP A 75 -3.39 -5.11 -1.15
N ALA A 76 -3.16 -3.84 -0.88
CA ALA A 76 -1.84 -3.25 -0.85
C ALA A 76 -1.82 -2.11 0.18
N HIS A 77 -0.82 -2.09 1.07
CA HIS A 77 -0.68 -0.94 1.93
C HIS A 77 -0.15 0.28 1.15
N ILE A 78 -0.48 1.46 1.62
CA ILE A 78 -0.16 2.73 0.95
C ILE A 78 0.78 3.60 1.76
N ASP A 79 0.99 3.27 3.03
CA ASP A 79 2.00 3.91 3.84
C ASP A 79 3.39 3.38 3.50
N THR A 80 4.39 4.11 3.90
CA THR A 80 5.81 3.76 3.71
C THR A 80 6.59 4.05 4.97
N VAL A 81 7.68 3.33 5.17
CA VAL A 81 8.68 3.74 6.16
C VAL A 81 9.38 5.02 5.71
N GLY A 82 9.92 5.77 6.68
CA GLY A 82 10.72 6.98 6.40
C GLY A 82 11.95 6.68 5.55
N ILE A 83 12.49 7.72 4.92
CA ILE A 83 13.68 7.60 4.05
C ILE A 83 14.99 7.36 4.80
N GLY A 84 14.98 7.52 6.14
CA GLY A 84 16.18 7.42 6.96
C GLY A 84 17.19 8.52 6.65
N ASN A 85 18.49 8.18 6.63
CA ASN A 85 19.52 9.16 6.27
C ASN A 85 19.56 9.39 4.76
N ILE A 86 19.30 10.63 4.33
CA ILE A 86 19.28 11.03 2.93
C ILE A 86 20.63 10.79 2.22
N ASP A 87 21.76 10.84 2.94
CA ASP A 87 23.08 10.58 2.37
C ASP A 87 23.28 9.14 1.88
N ASN A 88 22.41 8.22 2.28
CA ASN A 88 22.42 6.84 1.81
C ASN A 88 21.74 6.65 0.45
N TRP A 89 21.06 7.68 -0.06
CA TRP A 89 20.38 7.64 -1.33
C TRP A 89 21.26 8.23 -2.44
N THR A 90 21.24 7.60 -3.60
CA THR A 90 21.95 8.08 -4.80
C THR A 90 21.07 8.98 -5.68
N PHE A 91 19.81 9.16 -5.31
CA PHE A 91 18.82 10.02 -5.95
C PHE A 91 17.81 10.49 -4.88
N ASP A 92 17.02 11.50 -5.19
CA ASP A 92 15.96 11.96 -4.29
C ASP A 92 14.88 10.87 -4.16
N PRO A 93 14.63 10.31 -2.97
CA PRO A 93 13.72 9.18 -2.79
C PRO A 93 12.25 9.50 -3.08
N TYR A 94 11.83 10.76 -3.00
CA TYR A 94 10.46 11.19 -3.31
C TYR A 94 10.32 11.70 -4.74
N GLU A 95 11.29 12.46 -5.28
CA GLU A 95 11.28 12.72 -6.72
C GLU A 95 11.43 11.42 -7.51
N GLY A 96 12.23 10.49 -7.00
CA GLY A 96 12.49 9.20 -7.62
C GLY A 96 13.12 9.33 -9.01
N TYR A 97 13.17 8.22 -9.73
CA TYR A 97 13.59 8.22 -11.14
C TYR A 97 12.75 7.24 -11.96
N GLU A 98 12.80 7.41 -13.26
CA GLU A 98 12.19 6.55 -14.26
C GLU A 98 13.15 6.39 -15.45
N ASN A 99 13.31 5.16 -15.92
CA ASN A 99 13.99 4.86 -17.18
C ASN A 99 13.18 3.83 -17.98
N GLU A 100 13.76 3.24 -19.02
CA GLU A 100 13.04 2.31 -19.90
C GLU A 100 12.57 1.03 -19.20
N THR A 101 13.20 0.63 -18.09
CA THR A 101 12.99 -0.67 -17.42
C THR A 101 12.64 -0.57 -15.95
N GLU A 102 12.86 0.59 -15.32
CA GLU A 102 12.80 0.74 -13.87
C GLU A 102 12.14 2.06 -13.45
N ILE A 103 11.45 1.99 -12.33
CA ILE A 103 11.00 3.14 -11.56
C ILE A 103 11.61 2.99 -10.17
N GLY A 104 12.30 4.02 -9.69
CA GLY A 104 12.88 4.05 -8.35
C GLY A 104 12.28 5.15 -7.50
N GLY A 105 12.12 4.88 -6.20
CA GLY A 105 11.61 5.81 -5.21
C GLY A 105 11.17 5.11 -3.94
N ARG A 106 10.92 5.87 -2.87
CA ARG A 106 10.36 5.33 -1.63
C ARG A 106 8.95 4.79 -1.91
N GLY A 107 8.66 3.55 -1.46
CA GLY A 107 7.36 2.92 -1.64
C GLY A 107 7.09 2.30 -3.02
N VAL A 108 8.02 2.40 -3.99
CA VAL A 108 7.81 1.82 -5.33
C VAL A 108 7.64 0.30 -5.27
N SER A 109 8.51 -0.40 -4.55
CA SER A 109 8.46 -1.86 -4.40
C SER A 109 7.55 -2.27 -3.26
N ASP A 110 7.65 -1.58 -2.15
CA ASP A 110 6.92 -1.83 -0.92
C ASP A 110 6.05 -0.61 -0.60
N GLN A 111 4.67 -0.67 -0.90
CA GLN A 111 4.21 -1.64 -1.92
C GLN A 111 3.26 -0.96 -2.93
N CYS A 112 3.49 0.35 -3.21
CA CYS A 112 2.63 1.09 -4.16
C CYS A 112 2.64 0.50 -5.58
N GLY A 113 3.72 -0.20 -5.97
CA GLY A 113 3.78 -0.92 -7.25
C GLY A 113 2.76 -2.06 -7.33
N GLY A 114 2.56 -2.77 -6.22
CA GLY A 114 1.51 -3.78 -6.07
C GLY A 114 0.12 -3.17 -6.17
N LEU A 115 -0.11 -2.05 -5.48
CA LEU A 115 -1.36 -1.29 -5.55
C LEU A 115 -1.69 -0.86 -6.99
N VAL A 116 -0.74 -0.23 -7.69
CA VAL A 116 -0.93 0.21 -9.07
C VAL A 116 -1.28 -0.97 -9.97
N SER A 117 -0.61 -2.09 -9.78
CA SER A 117 -0.90 -3.32 -10.53
C SER A 117 -2.30 -3.86 -10.24
N ALA A 118 -2.77 -3.81 -8.98
CA ALA A 118 -4.10 -4.23 -8.59
C ALA A 118 -5.20 -3.31 -9.16
N VAL A 119 -5.00 -1.98 -9.09
CA VAL A 119 -5.93 -0.97 -9.62
C VAL A 119 -6.13 -1.15 -11.13
N TYR A 120 -5.05 -1.22 -11.88
CA TYR A 120 -5.13 -1.41 -13.33
C TYR A 120 -5.50 -2.83 -13.73
N GLY A 121 -5.14 -3.84 -12.92
CA GLY A 121 -5.59 -5.21 -13.09
C GLY A 121 -7.11 -5.33 -13.01
N ALA A 122 -7.75 -4.68 -12.03
CA ALA A 122 -9.21 -4.62 -11.92
C ALA A 122 -9.84 -3.93 -13.14
N ARG A 123 -9.26 -2.82 -13.61
CA ARG A 123 -9.70 -2.14 -14.83
C ARG A 123 -9.60 -3.03 -16.06
N ILE A 124 -8.50 -3.74 -16.26
CA ILE A 124 -8.29 -4.68 -17.36
C ILE A 124 -9.30 -5.83 -17.30
N MET A 125 -9.60 -6.33 -16.08
CA MET A 125 -10.63 -7.36 -15.93
C MET A 125 -12.01 -6.85 -16.37
N LYS A 126 -12.35 -5.60 -16.10
CA LYS A 126 -13.60 -4.96 -16.57
C LYS A 126 -13.59 -4.79 -18.08
N ASP A 127 -12.51 -4.26 -18.67
CA ASP A 127 -12.38 -4.03 -20.11
C ASP A 127 -12.50 -5.31 -20.95
N LEU A 128 -12.01 -6.42 -20.42
CA LEU A 128 -11.98 -7.71 -21.10
C LEU A 128 -13.13 -8.65 -20.69
N ASP A 129 -14.09 -8.17 -19.90
CA ASP A 129 -15.22 -8.96 -19.38
C ASP A 129 -14.77 -10.24 -18.66
N LEU A 130 -13.76 -10.09 -17.78
CA LEU A 130 -13.16 -11.20 -17.03
C LEU A 130 -13.62 -11.26 -15.56
N ILE A 131 -14.44 -10.32 -15.11
CA ILE A 131 -15.00 -10.36 -13.75
C ILE A 131 -16.00 -11.52 -13.70
N PRO A 132 -15.81 -12.52 -12.80
CA PRO A 132 -16.70 -13.66 -12.76
C PRO A 132 -18.14 -13.25 -12.41
N GLU A 133 -19.11 -13.95 -13.00
CA GLU A 133 -20.53 -13.73 -12.71
C GLU A 133 -20.81 -13.87 -11.19
N GLY A 134 -21.57 -12.96 -10.63
CA GLY A 134 -21.89 -12.91 -9.21
C GLY A 134 -20.75 -12.42 -8.32
N CYS A 135 -19.61 -12.01 -8.90
CA CYS A 135 -18.47 -11.45 -8.19
C CYS A 135 -18.30 -9.95 -8.45
N LYS A 136 -17.61 -9.30 -7.55
CA LYS A 136 -16.97 -7.99 -7.74
C LYS A 136 -15.53 -8.03 -7.28
N ILE A 137 -14.69 -7.28 -7.95
CA ILE A 137 -13.29 -7.08 -7.55
C ILE A 137 -13.23 -5.89 -6.61
N MET A 138 -12.62 -6.09 -5.46
CA MET A 138 -12.29 -5.04 -4.50
C MET A 138 -10.78 -4.79 -4.59
N VAL A 139 -10.38 -3.55 -4.77
CA VAL A 139 -9.00 -3.13 -4.57
C VAL A 139 -8.98 -2.22 -3.36
N VAL A 140 -8.14 -2.54 -2.40
CA VAL A 140 -8.00 -1.74 -1.19
C VAL A 140 -6.57 -1.27 -1.01
N GLY A 141 -6.42 0.05 -0.82
CA GLY A 141 -5.21 0.68 -0.34
C GLY A 141 -5.32 0.84 1.17
N THR A 142 -4.62 0.00 1.92
CA THR A 142 -4.68 -0.03 3.38
C THR A 142 -3.67 0.92 4.00
N VAL A 143 -4.03 1.53 5.13
CA VAL A 143 -3.19 2.48 5.87
C VAL A 143 -2.52 1.81 7.07
N GLN A 144 -1.40 2.41 7.53
CA GLN A 144 -0.73 2.04 8.80
C GLN A 144 -0.25 0.58 8.86
N GLU A 145 0.13 -0.03 7.74
CA GLU A 145 0.64 -1.39 7.76
C GLU A 145 2.00 -1.45 8.46
N GLU A 146 2.90 -0.53 8.12
CA GLU A 146 4.29 -0.50 8.57
C GLU A 146 4.43 -0.37 10.09
N ASP A 147 3.50 0.33 10.74
CA ASP A 147 3.48 0.52 12.19
C ASP A 147 2.53 -0.44 12.93
N CYS A 148 1.45 -0.87 12.28
CA CYS A 148 0.37 -1.62 12.93
C CYS A 148 -0.20 -2.73 12.03
N ASP A 149 0.61 -3.73 11.72
CA ASP A 149 0.24 -4.86 10.86
C ASP A 149 -1.18 -5.39 11.13
N GLY A 150 -2.05 -5.32 10.12
CA GLY A 150 -3.39 -5.89 10.17
C GLY A 150 -4.45 -5.07 10.92
N LEU A 151 -4.12 -3.90 11.48
CA LEU A 151 -5.12 -3.01 12.12
C LEU A 151 -6.18 -2.56 11.10
N CYS A 152 -5.76 -2.20 9.89
CA CYS A 152 -6.62 -1.83 8.77
C CYS A 152 -7.64 -2.94 8.45
N TRP A 153 -7.21 -4.18 8.36
CA TRP A 153 -8.10 -5.32 8.11
C TRP A 153 -9.01 -5.64 9.28
N GLN A 154 -8.57 -5.41 10.53
CA GLN A 154 -9.47 -5.50 11.68
C GLN A 154 -10.59 -4.48 11.58
N TYR A 155 -10.29 -3.25 11.13
CA TYR A 155 -11.28 -2.20 10.92
C TYR A 155 -12.25 -2.57 9.79
N ILE A 156 -11.75 -2.91 8.62
CA ILE A 156 -12.54 -3.31 7.45
C ILE A 156 -13.52 -4.44 7.80
N ILE A 157 -13.05 -5.46 8.53
CA ILE A 157 -13.87 -6.62 8.92
C ILE A 157 -14.86 -6.29 10.03
N ASN A 158 -14.42 -5.54 11.07
CA ASN A 158 -15.19 -5.36 12.28
C ASN A 158 -16.07 -4.10 12.27
N GLU A 159 -15.65 -3.03 11.61
CA GLU A 159 -16.40 -1.77 11.56
C GLU A 159 -17.14 -1.60 10.23
N ASP A 160 -16.46 -1.75 9.09
CA ASP A 160 -17.08 -1.64 7.77
C ASP A 160 -17.92 -2.88 7.42
N LYS A 161 -17.74 -4.01 8.14
CA LYS A 161 -18.44 -5.29 7.92
C LYS A 161 -18.17 -5.91 6.54
N ILE A 162 -17.06 -5.56 5.91
CA ILE A 162 -16.64 -6.10 4.61
C ILE A 162 -15.89 -7.43 4.84
N ARG A 163 -16.33 -8.49 4.17
CA ARG A 163 -15.76 -9.84 4.30
C ARG A 163 -15.56 -10.46 2.93
N PRO A 164 -14.38 -10.30 2.32
CA PRO A 164 -14.07 -10.95 1.06
C PRO A 164 -14.06 -12.47 1.17
N GLU A 165 -14.42 -13.16 0.09
CA GLU A 165 -14.26 -14.61 -0.05
C GLU A 165 -12.77 -14.99 -0.12
N PHE A 166 -11.97 -14.08 -0.71
CA PHE A 166 -10.55 -14.30 -0.94
C PHE A 166 -9.80 -12.96 -0.98
N VAL A 167 -8.61 -12.92 -0.39
CA VAL A 167 -7.73 -11.74 -0.39
C VAL A 167 -6.36 -12.14 -0.94
N VAL A 168 -5.84 -11.36 -1.86
CA VAL A 168 -4.45 -11.39 -2.30
C VAL A 168 -3.79 -10.11 -1.83
N SER A 169 -2.87 -10.17 -0.87
CA SER A 169 -1.97 -9.07 -0.56
C SER A 169 -0.81 -9.08 -1.55
N THR A 170 -0.48 -7.90 -2.06
CA THR A 170 0.51 -7.74 -3.15
C THR A 170 1.90 -7.39 -2.63
N GLU A 171 2.25 -7.88 -1.44
CA GLU A 171 3.58 -7.73 -0.84
C GLU A 171 4.71 -8.18 -1.78
N PRO A 172 5.89 -7.53 -1.74
CA PRO A 172 7.03 -7.91 -2.56
C PRO A 172 7.61 -9.26 -2.12
N THR A 173 7.37 -10.31 -2.90
CA THR A 173 7.72 -11.70 -2.58
C THR A 173 8.61 -12.37 -3.63
N ASP A 174 9.20 -11.59 -4.56
CA ASP A 174 9.93 -12.12 -5.73
C ASP A 174 9.10 -13.14 -6.54
N GLY A 175 7.78 -12.92 -6.62
CA GLY A 175 6.85 -13.83 -7.31
C GLY A 175 6.51 -15.11 -6.51
N GLY A 176 6.96 -15.22 -5.27
CA GLY A 176 6.57 -16.30 -4.37
C GLY A 176 5.14 -16.16 -3.86
N ILE A 177 4.49 -17.29 -3.55
CA ILE A 177 3.17 -17.30 -2.93
C ILE A 177 3.32 -17.67 -1.45
N TYR A 178 3.03 -16.70 -0.58
CA TYR A 178 3.02 -16.89 0.87
C TYR A 178 1.58 -17.06 1.34
N ARG A 179 1.32 -18.02 2.24
CA ARG A 179 -0.01 -18.34 2.76
C ARG A 179 -0.18 -17.97 4.23
N GLY A 180 0.72 -17.19 4.75
CA GLY A 180 0.72 -16.74 6.14
C GLY A 180 2.05 -16.13 6.53
N GLN A 181 2.05 -15.50 7.68
CA GLN A 181 3.21 -14.84 8.28
C GLN A 181 3.49 -15.41 9.69
N ARG A 182 4.67 -15.07 10.22
CA ARG A 182 5.08 -15.50 11.57
C ARG A 182 4.48 -14.67 12.69
N GLY A 183 3.95 -13.50 12.36
CA GLY A 183 3.56 -12.46 13.32
C GLY A 183 4.73 -11.57 13.71
N ARG A 184 4.40 -10.36 14.18
CA ARG A 184 5.35 -9.34 14.64
C ARG A 184 5.01 -8.94 16.08
N MET A 185 6.02 -8.66 16.86
CA MET A 185 5.88 -8.02 18.18
C MET A 185 6.88 -6.87 18.24
N GLU A 186 6.39 -5.67 18.47
CA GLU A 186 7.21 -4.51 18.74
C GLU A 186 7.25 -4.22 20.24
N ILE A 187 8.45 -4.02 20.79
CA ILE A 187 8.64 -3.79 22.23
C ILE A 187 9.39 -2.47 22.40
N ARG A 188 8.76 -1.55 23.13
CA ARG A 188 9.42 -0.32 23.57
C ARG A 188 9.88 -0.48 25.02
N ILE A 189 11.15 -0.17 25.28
CA ILE A 189 11.74 -0.18 26.63
C ILE A 189 12.19 1.24 26.94
N ASP A 190 11.55 1.89 27.89
CA ASP A 190 11.93 3.21 28.38
C ASP A 190 12.69 3.05 29.68
N VAL A 191 13.99 3.38 29.67
CA VAL A 191 14.85 3.34 30.89
C VAL A 191 15.03 4.77 31.38
N LYS A 192 14.65 5.00 32.63
CA LYS A 192 14.72 6.33 33.28
C LYS A 192 15.98 6.43 34.11
N GLY A 193 16.70 7.51 33.91
CA GLY A 193 17.84 7.89 34.73
C GLY A 193 17.66 9.28 35.37
N VAL A 194 18.59 9.67 36.21
CA VAL A 194 18.65 11.00 36.83
C VAL A 194 19.94 11.69 36.41
N SER A 195 19.81 12.81 35.72
CA SER A 195 20.95 13.58 35.26
C SER A 195 21.70 14.23 36.43
N CYS A 196 23.02 14.26 36.38
CA CYS A 196 23.88 14.94 37.30
C CYS A 196 25.05 15.63 36.60
N HIS A 197 25.82 16.43 37.36
CA HIS A 197 27.04 17.03 36.81
C HIS A 197 28.11 15.94 36.59
N GLY A 198 28.81 15.97 35.45
CA GLY A 198 29.77 14.94 35.08
C GLY A 198 30.92 14.70 36.07
N SER A 199 31.26 15.69 36.95
CA SER A 199 32.24 15.53 38.02
C SER A 199 31.68 14.91 39.30
N ALA A 200 30.38 14.60 39.38
CA ALA A 200 29.70 14.02 40.55
C ALA A 200 28.68 12.94 40.09
N PRO A 201 29.15 11.89 39.43
CA PRO A 201 28.27 10.86 38.87
C PRO A 201 27.47 10.10 39.93
N GLU A 202 27.96 10.10 41.18
CA GLU A 202 27.27 9.50 42.36
C GLU A 202 25.97 10.22 42.75
N ARG A 203 25.69 11.39 42.16
CA ARG A 203 24.45 12.16 42.39
C ARG A 203 23.36 11.91 41.38
N GLY A 204 23.63 11.09 40.40
CA GLY A 204 22.69 10.70 39.37
C GLY A 204 22.40 9.21 39.41
N ASP A 205 21.44 8.81 38.57
CA ASP A 205 21.16 7.41 38.27
C ASP A 205 21.41 7.17 36.79
N ASN A 206 22.30 6.24 36.46
CA ASN A 206 22.57 5.86 35.10
C ASN A 206 21.37 5.09 34.53
N ALA A 207 20.88 5.50 33.37
CA ALA A 207 19.77 4.83 32.68
C ALA A 207 20.15 3.49 32.02
N ILE A 208 21.44 3.17 31.93
CA ILE A 208 21.94 1.95 31.26
C ILE A 208 22.85 1.17 32.19
#